data_ed80c6b49ab0e1d2022ba27dcf38b6fc
#
_entry.id   ed80c6b49ab0e1d2022ba27dcf38b6fc
#
_cell.length_a   1.000
_cell.length_b   1.000
_cell.length_c   1.000
_cell.angle_alpha   90.00
_cell.angle_beta   90.00
_cell.angle_gamma   90.00
#
_symmetry.space_group_name_H-M   'P 1'
#
loop_
_entity.id
_entity.type
_entity.pdbx_description
1 polymer ?
#
loop_
_entity_poly.entity_id
_entity_poly.type
_entity_poly.pdbx_seq_one_letter_code
_entity_poly.pdbx_strand_id
1 'polypeptide(L)'
;MMTRPVEARRPGPPESGTAYSAPTIEPLAGVSSPVITAAARRVAQQIRDDGIDAPDMDIVAAVLAAIALAVDQQRPRYVTELVHRASPTLGARLLELLRSEVIRAWATAPGLLTPPGMLATLAAIERVREAIEPDSAQQLGARLAEPGGLDLVVEIAHDLRSPLTSILFLSETLQNGQSGEVNEIQRRQLALIYSAALGLSGLVSNAIELARGGERLVDNQPCPFSVTQTLESVQDMVRPMAEEKGLTVHLRPPTGDVRIGHPVALSRALLNLTCNALKFTEHGFVEVAAVATDDIHVEFSVRDTGAGIDPQALNRLYQPFRRSRGRMGFTFSGTGLGLAITRKLVSAMGAELQVETGATWGTRFFFQIALPAAQDH
;
A
#
# COMPACT_ATOMS: atom_id res chain seq x y z
N MET A 1 70.26 -53.89 -23.34
CA MET A 1 70.49 -52.57 -22.79
C MET A 1 69.19 -52.03 -22.38
N MET A 2 68.81 -52.25 -21.10
CA MET A 2 67.47 -51.92 -20.50
C MET A 2 67.54 -50.56 -19.84
N THR A 3 66.76 -49.63 -20.30
CA THR A 3 66.54 -48.33 -19.65
C THR A 3 65.37 -48.42 -18.64
N ARG A 4 65.71 -48.11 -17.40
CA ARG A 4 64.70 -48.03 -16.29
C ARG A 4 63.83 -46.79 -16.44
N PRO A 5 62.53 -46.85 -16.06
CA PRO A 5 61.66 -45.70 -16.03
C PRO A 5 61.90 -44.84 -14.77
N VAL A 6 61.81 -43.52 -14.92
CA VAL A 6 61.92 -42.49 -13.90
C VAL A 6 60.61 -42.45 -13.11
N GLU A 7 60.66 -42.67 -11.81
CA GLU A 7 59.59 -42.49 -10.88
C GLU A 7 59.25 -41.00 -10.73
N ALA A 8 58.04 -40.62 -11.11
CA ALA A 8 57.48 -39.29 -10.86
C ALA A 8 57.08 -39.18 -9.38
N ARG A 9 57.69 -38.25 -8.65
CA ARG A 9 57.31 -37.83 -7.29
C ARG A 9 55.91 -37.28 -7.31
N ARG A 10 55.02 -37.84 -6.49
CA ARG A 10 53.72 -37.27 -6.14
C ARG A 10 53.94 -35.99 -5.30
N PRO A 11 53.23 -34.89 -5.58
CA PRO A 11 53.23 -33.72 -4.70
C PRO A 11 52.52 -34.08 -3.39
N GLY A 12 53.11 -33.67 -2.26
CA GLY A 12 52.55 -33.79 -0.90
C GLY A 12 51.28 -32.96 -0.77
N PRO A 13 50.48 -33.25 0.29
CA PRO A 13 49.27 -32.51 0.52
C PRO A 13 49.59 -31.03 0.81
N PRO A 14 48.70 -30.09 0.36
CA PRO A 14 48.91 -28.68 0.60
C PRO A 14 48.85 -28.41 2.14
N GLU A 15 49.83 -27.63 2.59
CA GLU A 15 49.92 -27.14 3.96
C GLU A 15 48.62 -26.43 4.34
N SER A 16 48.18 -26.70 5.55
CA SER A 16 47.05 -26.12 6.24
C SER A 16 46.89 -24.63 5.96
N GLY A 17 45.75 -24.32 5.31
CA GLY A 17 45.37 -22.95 4.96
C GLY A 17 45.38 -22.06 6.19
N THR A 18 46.01 -20.93 6.04
CA THR A 18 45.74 -19.72 6.83
C THR A 18 44.24 -19.52 6.87
N ALA A 19 43.66 -19.68 8.07
CA ALA A 19 42.29 -19.29 8.35
C ALA A 19 42.16 -17.82 7.95
N TYR A 20 41.46 -17.57 6.84
CA TYR A 20 40.98 -16.27 6.51
C TYR A 20 40.05 -15.85 7.66
N SER A 21 40.55 -15.01 8.56
CA SER A 21 39.73 -14.32 9.52
C SER A 21 38.73 -13.49 8.71
N ALA A 22 37.44 -13.90 8.76
CA ALA A 22 36.38 -13.16 8.15
C ALA A 22 36.51 -11.67 8.54
N PRO A 23 36.40 -10.71 7.60
CA PRO A 23 36.43 -9.31 7.95
C PRO A 23 35.33 -9.07 8.98
N THR A 24 35.75 -8.76 10.19
CA THR A 24 34.87 -8.34 11.28
C THR A 24 34.26 -7.04 10.75
N ILE A 25 32.94 -7.00 10.54
CA ILE A 25 32.26 -5.73 10.29
C ILE A 25 32.60 -4.88 11.52
N GLU A 26 33.51 -3.91 11.35
CA GLU A 26 33.79 -2.93 12.38
C GLU A 26 32.46 -2.40 12.92
N PRO A 27 32.34 -2.16 14.22
CA PRO A 27 31.07 -1.74 14.82
C PRO A 27 30.58 -0.56 14.03
N LEU A 28 29.29 -0.60 13.61
CA LEU A 28 28.60 0.44 12.86
C LEU A 28 28.87 1.79 13.52
N ALA A 29 29.96 2.42 13.13
CA ALA A 29 30.50 3.59 13.82
C ALA A 29 29.49 4.71 13.72
N GLY A 30 29.03 5.21 14.88
CA GLY A 30 28.04 6.29 14.96
C GLY A 30 26.56 5.85 15.08
N VAL A 31 26.22 4.56 15.02
CA VAL A 31 24.87 4.07 15.33
C VAL A 31 24.73 3.92 16.84
N SER A 32 23.84 4.69 17.45
CA SER A 32 23.61 4.72 18.89
C SER A 32 22.57 3.70 19.35
N SER A 33 21.62 3.34 18.50
CA SER A 33 20.55 2.40 18.82
C SER A 33 21.07 0.94 18.84
N PRO A 34 20.97 0.24 20.00
CA PRO A 34 21.37 -1.16 20.11
C PRO A 34 20.50 -2.08 19.25
N VAL A 35 19.25 -1.72 19.01
CA VAL A 35 18.31 -2.50 18.17
C VAL A 35 18.69 -2.42 16.71
N ILE A 36 18.98 -1.22 16.19
CA ILE A 36 19.42 -1.02 14.81
C ILE A 36 20.76 -1.71 14.59
N THR A 37 21.70 -1.59 15.53
CA THR A 37 23.00 -2.26 15.47
C THR A 37 22.86 -3.79 15.44
N ALA A 38 22.02 -4.37 16.30
CA ALA A 38 21.77 -5.80 16.34
C ALA A 38 21.08 -6.28 15.04
N ALA A 39 20.11 -5.54 14.53
CA ALA A 39 19.42 -5.83 13.28
C ALA A 39 20.39 -5.80 12.09
N ALA A 40 21.22 -4.77 11.96
CA ALA A 40 22.20 -4.65 10.89
C ALA A 40 23.23 -5.79 10.91
N ARG A 41 23.70 -6.22 12.09
CA ARG A 41 24.59 -7.38 12.23
C ARG A 41 23.94 -8.68 11.74
N ARG A 42 22.66 -8.89 12.04
CA ARG A 42 21.92 -10.09 11.59
C ARG A 42 21.73 -10.08 10.08
N VAL A 43 21.36 -8.92 9.49
CA VAL A 43 21.26 -8.77 8.03
C VAL A 43 22.60 -9.09 7.38
N ALA A 44 23.70 -8.55 7.88
CA ALA A 44 25.03 -8.83 7.34
C ALA A 44 25.44 -10.30 7.46
N GLN A 45 25.00 -10.99 8.53
CA GLN A 45 25.23 -12.42 8.69
C GLN A 45 24.40 -13.24 7.70
N GLN A 46 23.11 -12.92 7.56
CA GLN A 46 22.21 -13.60 6.63
C GLN A 46 22.73 -13.51 5.19
N ILE A 47 23.20 -12.33 4.77
CA ILE A 47 23.75 -12.13 3.41
C ILE A 47 25.02 -12.95 3.18
N ARG A 48 25.87 -13.09 4.21
CA ARG A 48 27.06 -13.98 4.14
C ARG A 48 26.68 -15.43 4.00
N ASP A 49 25.68 -15.87 4.74
CA ASP A 49 25.19 -17.26 4.71
C ASP A 49 24.54 -17.59 3.35
N ASP A 50 24.01 -16.58 2.64
CA ASP A 50 23.47 -16.69 1.28
C ASP A 50 24.54 -16.79 0.17
N GLY A 51 25.83 -16.73 0.50
CA GLY A 51 26.95 -17.07 -0.39
C GLY A 51 27.38 -15.97 -1.39
N ILE A 52 27.25 -14.70 -1.02
CA ILE A 52 27.75 -13.58 -1.85
C ILE A 52 29.28 -13.47 -1.79
N ASP A 53 29.93 -13.25 -2.93
CA ASP A 53 31.40 -13.15 -3.07
C ASP A 53 32.00 -11.98 -2.26
N ALA A 54 33.25 -12.14 -1.81
CA ALA A 54 33.91 -11.21 -0.91
C ALA A 54 33.98 -9.74 -1.37
N PRO A 55 34.28 -9.40 -2.65
CA PRO A 55 34.33 -8.00 -3.08
C PRO A 55 32.97 -7.31 -3.08
N ASP A 56 31.88 -8.06 -3.28
CA ASP A 56 30.52 -7.53 -3.20
C ASP A 56 30.08 -7.33 -1.75
N MET A 57 30.65 -8.09 -0.82
CA MET A 57 30.37 -7.97 0.62
C MET A 57 30.83 -6.64 1.22
N ASP A 58 31.96 -6.06 0.74
CA ASP A 58 32.42 -4.77 1.25
C ASP A 58 31.44 -3.64 0.84
N ILE A 59 30.91 -3.70 -0.38
CA ILE A 59 29.89 -2.76 -0.87
C ILE A 59 28.60 -2.94 -0.07
N VAL A 60 28.16 -4.17 0.13
CA VAL A 60 26.94 -4.49 0.91
C VAL A 60 27.08 -3.99 2.35
N ALA A 61 28.24 -4.22 2.99
CA ALA A 61 28.51 -3.77 4.35
C ALA A 61 28.51 -2.25 4.46
N ALA A 62 29.12 -1.55 3.51
CA ALA A 62 29.15 -0.08 3.47
C ALA A 62 27.75 0.51 3.29
N VAL A 63 26.96 -0.03 2.37
CA VAL A 63 25.57 0.41 2.11
C VAL A 63 24.70 0.14 3.33
N LEU A 64 24.79 -1.03 3.94
CA LEU A 64 24.02 -1.39 5.13
C LEU A 64 24.38 -0.50 6.33
N ALA A 65 25.67 -0.20 6.53
CA ALA A 65 26.13 0.70 7.59
C ALA A 65 25.58 2.12 7.39
N ALA A 66 25.60 2.64 6.16
CA ALA A 66 25.05 3.95 5.82
C ALA A 66 23.55 4.00 6.05
N ILE A 67 22.80 2.95 5.67
CA ILE A 67 21.35 2.83 5.91
C ILE A 67 21.06 2.82 7.41
N ALA A 68 21.77 1.99 8.19
CA ALA A 68 21.59 1.90 9.62
C ALA A 68 21.85 3.24 10.32
N LEU A 69 22.89 3.96 9.91
CA LEU A 69 23.22 5.28 10.42
C LEU A 69 22.15 6.33 10.06
N ALA A 70 21.67 6.31 8.82
CA ALA A 70 20.63 7.22 8.36
C ALA A 70 19.31 7.02 9.10
N VAL A 71 18.96 5.77 9.41
CA VAL A 71 17.78 5.42 10.22
C VAL A 71 17.97 5.88 11.66
N ASP A 72 19.12 5.61 12.28
CA ASP A 72 19.43 5.97 13.67
C ASP A 72 19.43 7.47 13.89
N GLN A 73 20.08 8.22 12.98
CA GLN A 73 20.19 9.68 13.07
C GLN A 73 18.98 10.41 12.47
N GLN A 74 18.01 9.69 11.89
CA GLN A 74 16.86 10.25 11.19
C GLN A 74 17.24 11.22 10.04
N ARG A 75 18.39 10.98 9.39
CA ARG A 75 18.95 11.83 8.33
C ARG A 75 19.07 11.06 7.00
N PRO A 76 18.01 10.96 6.21
CA PRO A 76 18.00 10.14 4.99
C PRO A 76 18.99 10.60 3.90
N ARG A 77 19.42 11.88 3.93
CA ARG A 77 20.32 12.43 2.90
C ARG A 77 21.71 11.79 2.86
N TYR A 78 22.17 11.14 3.94
CA TYR A 78 23.48 10.49 3.97
C TYR A 78 23.55 9.22 3.14
N VAL A 79 22.42 8.65 2.75
CA VAL A 79 22.37 7.37 2.03
C VAL A 79 22.29 7.54 0.53
N THR A 80 21.74 8.66 0.04
CA THR A 80 21.40 8.83 -1.38
C THR A 80 22.60 8.71 -2.32
N GLU A 81 23.72 9.32 -2.03
CA GLU A 81 24.89 9.24 -2.91
C GLU A 81 25.55 7.85 -2.95
N LEU A 82 25.68 7.21 -1.79
CA LEU A 82 26.32 5.90 -1.69
C LEU A 82 25.48 4.80 -2.35
N VAL A 83 24.17 4.83 -2.10
CA VAL A 83 23.21 3.88 -2.65
C VAL A 83 23.06 4.04 -4.17
N HIS A 84 23.02 5.29 -4.66
CA HIS A 84 22.97 5.53 -6.12
C HIS A 84 24.24 5.06 -6.85
N ARG A 85 25.40 5.14 -6.19
CA ARG A 85 26.67 4.62 -6.75
C ARG A 85 26.73 3.10 -6.74
N ALA A 86 26.19 2.46 -5.71
CA ALA A 86 26.22 1.00 -5.58
C ALA A 86 25.12 0.34 -6.42
N SER A 87 23.88 0.49 -6.06
CA SER A 87 22.66 0.09 -6.77
C SER A 87 21.43 0.49 -5.94
N PRO A 88 20.45 1.21 -6.50
CA PRO A 88 19.21 1.52 -5.80
C PRO A 88 18.45 0.27 -5.34
N THR A 89 18.44 -0.79 -6.15
CA THR A 89 17.79 -2.07 -5.83
C THR A 89 18.44 -2.78 -4.64
N LEU A 90 19.77 -2.74 -4.53
CA LEU A 90 20.49 -3.25 -3.37
C LEU A 90 20.14 -2.47 -2.10
N GLY A 91 20.12 -1.14 -2.18
CA GLY A 91 19.75 -0.28 -1.07
C GLY A 91 18.34 -0.56 -0.55
N ALA A 92 17.36 -0.68 -1.44
CA ALA A 92 15.98 -1.00 -1.10
C ALA A 92 15.86 -2.38 -0.42
N ARG A 93 16.53 -3.40 -0.97
CA ARG A 93 16.55 -4.76 -0.39
C ARG A 93 17.18 -4.79 1.00
N LEU A 94 18.30 -4.12 1.20
CA LEU A 94 18.99 -4.04 2.49
C LEU A 94 18.14 -3.30 3.53
N LEU A 95 17.44 -2.24 3.14
CA LEU A 95 16.54 -1.50 4.02
C LEU A 95 15.35 -2.37 4.46
N GLU A 96 14.78 -3.17 3.57
CA GLU A 96 13.67 -4.07 3.89
C GLU A 96 14.11 -5.22 4.82
N LEU A 97 15.29 -5.78 4.60
CA LEU A 97 15.89 -6.75 5.52
C LEU A 97 16.14 -6.13 6.91
N LEU A 98 16.67 -4.91 6.95
CA LEU A 98 16.88 -4.18 8.21
C LEU A 98 15.56 -3.95 8.95
N ARG A 99 14.52 -3.54 8.24
CA ARG A 99 13.17 -3.36 8.78
C ARG A 99 12.65 -4.65 9.42
N SER A 100 12.74 -5.75 8.69
CA SER A 100 12.28 -7.07 9.14
C SER A 100 13.02 -7.52 10.41
N GLU A 101 14.34 -7.30 10.49
CA GLU A 101 15.14 -7.64 11.65
C GLU A 101 14.91 -6.71 12.84
N VAL A 102 14.62 -5.43 12.62
CA VAL A 102 14.19 -4.50 13.68
C VAL A 102 12.87 -4.94 14.30
N ILE A 103 11.88 -5.31 13.48
CA ILE A 103 10.58 -5.83 13.96
C ILE A 103 10.79 -7.14 14.75
N ARG A 104 11.60 -8.06 14.22
CA ARG A 104 11.92 -9.33 14.90
C ARG A 104 12.63 -9.11 16.24
N ALA A 105 13.61 -8.22 16.27
CA ALA A 105 14.35 -7.89 17.49
C ALA A 105 13.42 -7.31 18.57
N TRP A 106 12.49 -6.45 18.18
CA TRP A 106 11.49 -5.90 19.09
C TRP A 106 10.50 -6.96 19.61
N ALA A 107 10.03 -7.85 18.73
CA ALA A 107 9.13 -8.95 19.12
C ALA A 107 9.80 -9.93 20.11
N THR A 108 11.12 -10.18 19.99
CA THR A 108 11.86 -11.11 20.85
C THR A 108 12.37 -10.46 22.14
N ALA A 109 12.55 -9.14 22.18
CA ALA A 109 13.04 -8.40 23.33
C ALA A 109 12.33 -7.04 23.46
N PRO A 110 11.06 -7.01 23.89
CA PRO A 110 10.23 -5.78 23.92
C PRO A 110 10.75 -4.70 24.87
N GLY A 111 11.70 -5.02 25.75
CA GLY A 111 12.35 -4.06 26.66
C GLY A 111 13.43 -3.19 26.01
N LEU A 112 13.89 -3.50 24.78
CA LEU A 112 14.94 -2.76 24.10
C LEU A 112 14.46 -1.46 23.44
N LEU A 113 13.17 -1.37 23.10
CA LEU A 113 12.53 -0.17 22.54
C LEU A 113 11.13 -0.02 23.13
N THR A 114 10.81 1.19 23.55
CA THR A 114 9.44 1.54 23.91
C THR A 114 8.56 1.56 22.66
N PRO A 115 7.22 1.35 22.76
CA PRO A 115 6.34 1.45 21.60
C PRO A 115 6.48 2.76 20.81
N PRO A 116 6.59 3.95 21.43
CA PRO A 116 6.88 5.19 20.69
C PRO A 116 8.24 5.16 19.98
N GLY A 117 9.28 4.57 20.61
CA GLY A 117 10.61 4.42 20.00
C GLY A 117 10.58 3.52 18.78
N MET A 118 9.81 2.43 18.81
CA MET A 118 9.60 1.55 17.66
C MET A 118 8.92 2.27 16.50
N LEU A 119 7.84 3.03 16.79
CA LEU A 119 7.16 3.83 15.77
C LEU A 119 8.08 4.88 15.14
N ALA A 120 8.91 5.55 15.97
CA ALA A 120 9.89 6.52 15.48
C ALA A 120 10.94 5.86 14.56
N THR A 121 11.40 4.64 14.93
CA THR A 121 12.35 3.86 14.10
C THR A 121 11.72 3.44 12.77
N LEU A 122 10.49 2.94 12.77
CA LEU A 122 9.78 2.58 11.54
C LEU A 122 9.53 3.80 10.65
N ALA A 123 9.14 4.93 11.22
CA ALA A 123 8.99 6.18 10.48
C ALA A 123 10.33 6.69 9.89
N ALA A 124 11.45 6.45 10.59
CA ALA A 124 12.78 6.77 10.06
C ALA A 124 13.15 5.86 8.87
N ILE A 125 12.86 4.57 8.96
CA ILE A 125 13.04 3.60 7.87
C ILE A 125 12.25 4.04 6.62
N GLU A 126 10.98 4.45 6.78
CA GLU A 126 10.17 4.93 5.66
C GLU A 126 10.74 6.19 5.02
N ARG A 127 11.23 7.15 5.81
CA ARG A 127 11.89 8.35 5.26
C ARG A 127 13.18 8.03 4.49
N VAL A 128 13.95 7.03 4.96
CA VAL A 128 15.15 6.56 4.26
C VAL A 128 14.75 5.85 2.95
N ARG A 129 13.68 5.06 2.95
CA ARG A 129 13.14 4.44 1.74
C ARG A 129 12.73 5.47 0.68
N GLU A 130 11.99 6.51 1.08
CA GLU A 130 11.58 7.59 0.17
C GLU A 130 12.80 8.34 -0.42
N ALA A 131 13.91 8.41 0.31
CA ALA A 131 15.14 9.05 -0.17
C ALA A 131 15.95 8.15 -1.11
N ILE A 132 15.94 6.83 -0.91
CA ILE A 132 16.61 5.86 -1.79
C ILE A 132 15.83 5.70 -3.11
N GLU A 133 14.50 5.72 -3.05
CA GLU A 133 13.60 5.49 -4.19
C GLU A 133 12.66 6.68 -4.42
N PRO A 134 13.19 7.88 -4.76
CA PRO A 134 12.36 9.06 -4.92
C PRO A 134 11.32 8.94 -6.05
N ASP A 135 11.57 8.07 -7.03
CA ASP A 135 10.77 7.89 -8.24
C ASP A 135 10.17 6.48 -8.39
N SER A 136 10.15 5.66 -7.33
CA SER A 136 9.65 4.28 -7.41
C SER A 136 8.23 4.20 -7.99
N ALA A 137 7.38 5.17 -7.67
CA ALA A 137 6.03 5.25 -8.23
C ALA A 137 6.03 5.64 -9.72
N GLN A 138 6.96 6.49 -10.18
CA GLN A 138 7.08 6.86 -11.59
C GLN A 138 7.75 5.75 -12.41
N GLN A 139 8.75 5.07 -11.85
CA GLN A 139 9.41 3.92 -12.48
C GLN A 139 8.47 2.71 -12.57
N LEU A 140 7.67 2.46 -11.52
CA LEU A 140 6.61 1.45 -11.58
C LEU A 140 5.58 1.81 -12.64
N GLY A 141 5.16 3.08 -12.72
CA GLY A 141 4.26 3.58 -13.75
C GLY A 141 4.82 3.42 -15.18
N ALA A 142 6.12 3.63 -15.38
CA ALA A 142 6.80 3.43 -16.65
C ALA A 142 6.90 1.93 -17.01
N ARG A 143 7.26 1.06 -16.07
CA ARG A 143 7.28 -0.41 -16.27
C ARG A 143 5.89 -0.98 -16.51
N LEU A 144 4.85 -0.41 -15.91
CA LEU A 144 3.46 -0.78 -16.17
C LEU A 144 2.97 -0.36 -17.56
N ALA A 145 3.64 0.62 -18.17
CA ALA A 145 3.36 1.06 -19.54
C ALA A 145 4.08 0.20 -20.61
N GLU A 146 5.02 -0.67 -20.22
CA GLU A 146 5.69 -1.60 -21.13
C GLU A 146 4.79 -2.80 -21.46
N PRO A 147 4.90 -3.39 -22.66
CA PRO A 147 4.21 -4.63 -23.00
C PRO A 147 4.60 -5.75 -22.01
N GLY A 148 3.64 -6.29 -21.26
CA GLY A 148 3.86 -7.32 -20.22
C GLY A 148 4.01 -6.81 -18.79
N GLY A 149 4.14 -5.50 -18.54
CA GLY A 149 4.17 -4.93 -17.18
C GLY A 149 2.86 -5.12 -16.44
N LEU A 150 1.76 -5.21 -17.16
CA LEU A 150 0.42 -5.44 -16.61
C LEU A 150 0.22 -6.88 -16.11
N ASP A 151 0.83 -7.86 -16.77
CA ASP A 151 0.75 -9.26 -16.36
C ASP A 151 1.46 -9.49 -15.02
N LEU A 152 2.61 -8.85 -14.81
CA LEU A 152 3.32 -8.87 -13.52
C LEU A 152 2.48 -8.28 -12.37
N VAL A 153 1.71 -7.22 -12.64
CA VAL A 153 0.80 -6.64 -11.63
C VAL A 153 -0.32 -7.61 -11.27
N VAL A 154 -0.87 -8.32 -12.25
CA VAL A 154 -1.91 -9.33 -12.01
C VAL A 154 -1.36 -10.47 -11.16
N GLU A 155 -0.14 -10.94 -11.42
CA GLU A 155 0.52 -12.00 -10.67
C GLU A 155 0.79 -11.57 -9.22
N ILE A 156 1.47 -10.46 -9.00
CA ILE A 156 1.74 -9.92 -7.65
C ILE A 156 0.44 -9.66 -6.89
N ALA A 157 -0.56 -9.11 -7.54
CA ALA A 157 -1.82 -8.81 -6.92
C ALA A 157 -2.61 -10.08 -6.56
N HIS A 158 -2.49 -11.15 -7.36
CA HIS A 158 -3.04 -12.45 -7.00
C HIS A 158 -2.37 -13.02 -5.75
N ASP A 159 -1.05 -12.94 -5.66
CA ASP A 159 -0.27 -13.43 -4.52
C ASP A 159 -0.52 -12.63 -3.24
N LEU A 160 -0.81 -11.33 -3.36
CA LEU A 160 -1.18 -10.49 -2.22
C LEU A 160 -2.60 -10.74 -1.71
N ARG A 161 -3.53 -11.23 -2.55
CA ARG A 161 -4.92 -11.47 -2.14
C ARG A 161 -5.03 -12.53 -1.03
N SER A 162 -4.28 -13.62 -1.14
CA SER A 162 -4.32 -14.72 -0.18
C SER A 162 -3.90 -14.28 1.24
N PRO A 163 -2.73 -13.66 1.47
CA PRO A 163 -2.35 -13.19 2.81
C PRO A 163 -3.29 -12.10 3.35
N LEU A 164 -3.82 -11.22 2.49
CA LEU A 164 -4.79 -10.20 2.92
C LEU A 164 -6.09 -10.80 3.40
N THR A 165 -6.62 -11.81 2.70
CA THR A 165 -7.81 -12.56 3.12
C THR A 165 -7.58 -13.22 4.48
N SER A 166 -6.39 -13.78 4.70
CA SER A 166 -6.02 -14.39 5.99
C SER A 166 -5.96 -13.34 7.12
N ILE A 167 -5.40 -12.15 6.85
CA ILE A 167 -5.33 -11.07 7.84
C ILE A 167 -6.74 -10.57 8.18
N LEU A 168 -7.61 -10.39 7.19
CA LEU A 168 -9.00 -9.99 7.40
C LEU A 168 -9.74 -11.01 8.26
N PHE A 169 -9.66 -12.29 7.88
CA PHE A 169 -10.32 -13.37 8.61
C PHE A 169 -9.82 -13.49 10.06
N LEU A 170 -8.50 -13.47 10.28
CA LEU A 170 -7.94 -13.56 11.63
C LEU A 170 -8.29 -12.33 12.47
N SER A 171 -8.26 -11.13 11.91
CA SER A 171 -8.62 -9.91 12.61
C SER A 171 -10.09 -9.93 13.03
N GLU A 172 -10.98 -10.37 12.16
CA GLU A 172 -12.42 -10.52 12.43
C GLU A 172 -12.68 -11.60 13.49
N THR A 173 -12.04 -12.77 13.36
CA THR A 173 -12.14 -13.88 14.32
C THR A 173 -11.73 -13.46 15.73
N LEU A 174 -10.60 -12.74 15.84
CA LEU A 174 -10.12 -12.21 17.12
C LEU A 174 -11.04 -11.11 17.66
N GLN A 175 -11.53 -10.21 16.82
CA GLN A 175 -12.41 -9.11 17.20
C GLN A 175 -13.74 -9.60 17.74
N ASN A 176 -14.27 -10.69 17.17
CA ASN A 176 -15.50 -11.36 17.59
C ASN A 176 -15.31 -12.27 18.80
N GLY A 177 -14.12 -12.33 19.40
CA GLY A 177 -13.84 -13.12 20.59
C GLY A 177 -13.81 -14.63 20.38
N GLN A 178 -13.79 -15.11 19.14
CA GLN A 178 -13.81 -16.56 18.82
C GLN A 178 -12.53 -17.30 19.25
N SER A 179 -11.44 -16.55 19.48
CA SER A 179 -10.15 -17.09 19.97
C SER A 179 -9.86 -16.70 21.42
N GLY A 180 -10.84 -16.20 22.14
CA GLY A 180 -10.72 -15.68 23.50
C GLY A 180 -11.12 -14.20 23.60
N GLU A 181 -11.33 -13.73 24.84
CA GLU A 181 -11.72 -12.34 25.10
C GLU A 181 -10.60 -11.37 24.74
N VAL A 182 -10.94 -10.31 24.02
CA VAL A 182 -10.05 -9.19 23.70
C VAL A 182 -10.43 -7.96 24.53
N ASN A 183 -9.43 -7.28 25.08
CA ASN A 183 -9.67 -6.02 25.80
C ASN A 183 -9.94 -4.87 24.80
N GLU A 184 -10.42 -3.72 25.32
CA GLU A 184 -10.77 -2.55 24.53
C GLU A 184 -9.63 -2.04 23.63
N ILE A 185 -8.40 -2.06 24.14
CA ILE A 185 -7.20 -1.62 23.38
C ILE A 185 -6.95 -2.58 22.23
N GLN A 186 -7.00 -3.89 22.49
CA GLN A 186 -6.82 -4.93 21.47
C GLN A 186 -7.92 -4.86 20.42
N ARG A 187 -9.18 -4.61 20.81
CA ARG A 187 -10.31 -4.47 19.89
C ARG A 187 -10.09 -3.30 18.93
N ARG A 188 -9.63 -2.15 19.43
CA ARG A 188 -9.28 -0.99 18.59
C ARG A 188 -8.11 -1.29 17.65
N GLN A 189 -7.07 -1.98 18.13
CA GLN A 189 -5.92 -2.37 17.30
C GLN A 189 -6.35 -3.34 16.18
N LEU A 190 -7.20 -4.32 16.48
CA LEU A 190 -7.74 -5.25 15.49
C LEU A 190 -8.61 -4.55 14.46
N ALA A 191 -9.44 -3.58 14.86
CA ALA A 191 -10.22 -2.75 13.94
C ALA A 191 -9.32 -1.97 12.98
N LEU A 192 -8.21 -1.40 13.45
CA LEU A 192 -7.22 -0.73 12.61
C LEU A 192 -6.53 -1.69 11.63
N ILE A 193 -6.16 -2.88 12.09
CA ILE A 193 -5.55 -3.93 11.25
C ILE A 193 -6.54 -4.37 10.17
N TYR A 194 -7.80 -4.62 10.54
CA TYR A 194 -8.86 -4.98 9.61
C TYR A 194 -9.08 -3.92 8.54
N SER A 195 -9.22 -2.65 8.96
CA SER A 195 -9.40 -1.52 8.04
C SER A 195 -8.22 -1.33 7.10
N ALA A 196 -6.99 -1.49 7.60
CA ALA A 196 -5.77 -1.42 6.78
C ALA A 196 -5.70 -2.55 5.74
N ALA A 197 -6.00 -3.78 6.16
CA ALA A 197 -6.03 -4.94 5.27
C ALA A 197 -7.13 -4.85 4.22
N LEU A 198 -8.31 -4.34 4.59
CA LEU A 198 -9.42 -4.09 3.67
C LEU A 198 -9.04 -3.03 2.63
N GLY A 199 -8.44 -1.93 3.08
CA GLY A 199 -7.91 -0.88 2.20
C GLY A 199 -6.88 -1.42 1.22
N LEU A 200 -5.93 -2.24 1.68
CA LEU A 200 -4.91 -2.86 0.85
C LEU A 200 -5.51 -3.87 -0.15
N SER A 201 -6.51 -4.66 0.27
CA SER A 201 -7.26 -5.56 -0.61
C SER A 201 -7.96 -4.81 -1.74
N GLY A 202 -8.55 -3.66 -1.43
CA GLY A 202 -9.11 -2.74 -2.41
C GLY A 202 -8.06 -2.24 -3.42
N LEU A 203 -6.87 -1.87 -2.96
CA LEU A 203 -5.76 -1.43 -3.81
C LEU A 203 -5.26 -2.54 -4.74
N VAL A 204 -5.11 -3.75 -4.23
CA VAL A 204 -4.73 -4.94 -5.00
C VAL A 204 -5.77 -5.24 -6.08
N SER A 205 -7.05 -5.23 -5.74
CA SER A 205 -8.14 -5.41 -6.69
C SER A 205 -8.13 -4.32 -7.77
N ASN A 206 -7.92 -3.08 -7.37
CA ASN A 206 -7.81 -1.93 -8.26
C ASN A 206 -6.63 -2.06 -9.24
N ALA A 207 -5.48 -2.55 -8.77
CA ALA A 207 -4.29 -2.77 -9.61
C ALA A 207 -4.54 -3.86 -10.66
N ILE A 208 -5.20 -4.97 -10.29
CA ILE A 208 -5.60 -6.04 -11.23
C ILE A 208 -6.52 -5.48 -12.31
N GLU A 209 -7.51 -4.67 -11.93
CA GLU A 209 -8.47 -4.10 -12.88
C GLU A 209 -7.82 -3.13 -13.85
N LEU A 210 -6.89 -2.31 -13.36
CA LEU A 210 -6.10 -1.43 -14.21
C LEU A 210 -5.28 -2.23 -15.23
N ALA A 211 -4.68 -3.34 -14.78
CA ALA A 211 -3.86 -4.23 -15.59
C ALA A 211 -4.68 -4.97 -16.68
N ARG A 212 -5.90 -5.38 -16.35
CA ARG A 212 -6.80 -6.07 -17.30
C ARG A 212 -7.46 -5.15 -18.33
N GLY A 213 -7.06 -3.88 -18.42
CA GLY A 213 -7.52 -2.96 -19.49
C GLY A 213 -8.95 -2.47 -19.35
N GLY A 214 -9.65 -2.79 -18.26
CA GLY A 214 -11.01 -2.28 -18.02
C GLY A 214 -12.16 -3.01 -18.73
N GLU A 215 -11.88 -4.02 -19.56
CA GLU A 215 -12.93 -4.74 -20.32
C GLU A 215 -13.86 -5.61 -19.45
N ARG A 216 -13.52 -5.84 -18.18
CA ARG A 216 -14.32 -6.60 -17.20
C ARG A 216 -14.65 -5.81 -15.94
N LEU A 217 -14.67 -4.48 -16.00
CA LEU A 217 -15.00 -3.64 -14.85
C LEU A 217 -16.46 -3.71 -14.46
N VAL A 218 -17.30 -4.12 -15.37
CA VAL A 218 -18.75 -4.23 -15.21
C VAL A 218 -19.15 -5.67 -15.52
N ASP A 219 -19.96 -6.27 -14.65
CA ASP A 219 -20.52 -7.59 -14.90
C ASP A 219 -21.25 -7.60 -16.26
N ASN A 220 -21.06 -8.66 -17.03
CA ASN A 220 -21.57 -8.73 -18.40
C ASN A 220 -23.12 -8.65 -18.50
N GLN A 221 -23.85 -8.83 -17.41
CA GLN A 221 -25.30 -8.76 -17.40
C GLN A 221 -25.80 -7.82 -16.29
N PRO A 222 -26.53 -6.75 -16.65
CA PRO A 222 -27.24 -5.93 -15.68
C PRO A 222 -28.31 -6.76 -14.97
N CYS A 223 -28.45 -6.55 -13.66
CA CYS A 223 -29.44 -7.25 -12.85
C CYS A 223 -30.32 -6.25 -12.06
N PRO A 224 -31.53 -6.65 -11.64
CA PRO A 224 -32.34 -5.86 -10.73
C PRO A 224 -31.64 -5.71 -9.38
N PHE A 225 -31.62 -4.50 -8.83
CA PHE A 225 -31.06 -4.22 -7.50
C PHE A 225 -31.72 -3.00 -6.85
N SER A 226 -31.61 -2.93 -5.51
CA SER A 226 -32.04 -1.77 -4.74
C SER A 226 -30.91 -0.75 -4.67
N VAL A 227 -31.18 0.46 -5.12
CA VAL A 227 -30.27 1.60 -5.01
C VAL A 227 -30.07 1.96 -3.53
N THR A 228 -31.14 1.98 -2.73
CA THR A 228 -31.09 2.26 -1.30
C THR A 228 -30.18 1.28 -0.57
N GLN A 229 -30.34 -0.02 -0.78
CA GLN A 229 -29.46 -1.04 -0.17
C GLN A 229 -28.00 -0.86 -0.58
N THR A 230 -27.74 -0.44 -1.83
CA THR A 230 -26.38 -0.15 -2.29
C THR A 230 -25.77 1.04 -1.53
N LEU A 231 -26.54 2.12 -1.33
CA LEU A 231 -26.09 3.28 -0.55
C LEU A 231 -25.88 2.93 0.92
N GLU A 232 -26.78 2.15 1.53
CA GLU A 232 -26.69 1.68 2.92
C GLU A 232 -25.42 0.80 3.11
N SER A 233 -25.18 -0.12 2.19
CA SER A 233 -23.98 -0.96 2.21
C SER A 233 -22.69 -0.13 2.16
N VAL A 234 -22.65 0.93 1.34
CA VAL A 234 -21.50 1.85 1.28
C VAL A 234 -21.36 2.59 2.60
N GLN A 235 -22.46 3.08 3.21
CA GLN A 235 -22.43 3.76 4.51
C GLN A 235 -21.91 2.85 5.61
N ASP A 236 -22.39 1.60 5.67
CA ASP A 236 -21.95 0.62 6.67
C ASP A 236 -20.46 0.32 6.57
N MET A 237 -19.94 0.16 5.35
CA MET A 237 -18.50 -0.07 5.13
C MET A 237 -17.62 1.10 5.56
N VAL A 238 -18.10 2.34 5.45
CA VAL A 238 -17.30 3.53 5.81
C VAL A 238 -17.57 4.04 7.22
N ARG A 239 -18.58 3.51 7.92
CA ARG A 239 -18.98 3.92 9.27
C ARG A 239 -17.81 3.96 10.26
N PRO A 240 -16.93 2.93 10.37
CA PRO A 240 -15.81 2.96 11.31
C PRO A 240 -14.84 4.13 11.04
N MET A 241 -14.61 4.44 9.77
CA MET A 241 -13.73 5.56 9.36
C MET A 241 -14.37 6.92 9.69
N ALA A 242 -15.69 7.04 9.51
CA ALA A 242 -16.42 8.25 9.83
C ALA A 242 -16.44 8.50 11.34
N GLU A 243 -16.74 7.48 12.15
CA GLU A 243 -16.75 7.54 13.61
C GLU A 243 -15.37 7.89 14.19
N GLU A 244 -14.29 7.31 13.67
CA GLU A 244 -12.91 7.63 14.09
C GLU A 244 -12.60 9.12 13.91
N LYS A 245 -13.11 9.74 12.83
CA LYS A 245 -12.91 11.16 12.54
C LYS A 245 -13.98 12.08 13.12
N GLY A 246 -15.02 11.56 13.76
CA GLY A 246 -16.17 12.34 14.24
C GLY A 246 -16.96 13.00 13.10
N LEU A 247 -16.97 12.39 11.90
CA LEU A 247 -17.71 12.86 10.74
C LEU A 247 -19.05 12.17 10.62
N THR A 248 -20.05 12.86 10.06
CA THR A 248 -21.36 12.29 9.76
C THR A 248 -21.48 11.93 8.28
N VAL A 249 -22.02 10.74 7.99
CA VAL A 249 -22.33 10.32 6.61
C VAL A 249 -23.86 10.36 6.42
N HIS A 250 -24.33 11.23 5.54
CA HIS A 250 -25.75 11.37 5.20
C HIS A 250 -26.05 10.61 3.91
N LEU A 251 -27.17 9.86 3.93
CA LEU A 251 -27.69 9.22 2.73
C LEU A 251 -28.93 9.95 2.21
N ARG A 252 -29.02 10.10 0.90
CA ARG A 252 -30.24 10.53 0.18
C ARG A 252 -30.59 9.49 -0.88
N PRO A 253 -31.45 8.52 -0.56
CA PRO A 253 -31.91 7.53 -1.52
C PRO A 253 -32.85 8.16 -2.59
N PRO A 254 -32.96 7.54 -3.77
CA PRO A 254 -33.83 8.04 -4.83
C PRO A 254 -35.30 7.72 -4.55
N THR A 255 -36.19 8.43 -5.22
CA THR A 255 -37.60 8.03 -5.38
C THR A 255 -37.66 6.90 -6.41
N GLY A 256 -38.10 5.70 -6.03
CA GLY A 256 -38.11 4.51 -6.91
C GLY A 256 -36.78 3.74 -6.79
N ASP A 257 -36.82 2.70 -5.98
CA ASP A 257 -35.62 2.06 -5.44
C ASP A 257 -35.05 0.97 -6.35
N VAL A 258 -35.93 0.14 -6.96
CA VAL A 258 -35.46 -1.03 -7.71
C VAL A 258 -35.16 -0.66 -9.16
N ARG A 259 -33.91 -0.83 -9.55
CA ARG A 259 -33.38 -0.47 -10.87
C ARG A 259 -32.64 -1.64 -11.50
N ILE A 260 -32.49 -1.66 -12.82
CA ILE A 260 -31.67 -2.65 -13.54
C ILE A 260 -30.32 -2.02 -13.88
N GLY A 261 -29.23 -2.67 -13.46
CA GLY A 261 -27.89 -2.17 -13.71
C GLY A 261 -26.80 -3.06 -13.10
N HIS A 262 -25.70 -2.43 -12.74
CA HIS A 262 -24.47 -3.10 -12.29
C HIS A 262 -24.14 -2.72 -10.82
N PRO A 263 -24.79 -3.35 -9.83
CA PRO A 263 -24.69 -2.94 -8.41
C PRO A 263 -23.25 -3.03 -7.86
N VAL A 264 -22.47 -4.03 -8.28
CA VAL A 264 -21.09 -4.20 -7.80
C VAL A 264 -20.20 -3.04 -8.28
N ALA A 265 -20.27 -2.70 -9.58
CA ALA A 265 -19.50 -1.58 -10.14
C ALA A 265 -19.91 -0.24 -9.51
N LEU A 266 -21.21 -0.03 -9.34
CA LEU A 266 -21.76 1.17 -8.71
C LEU A 266 -21.31 1.29 -7.24
N SER A 267 -21.47 0.24 -6.44
CA SER A 267 -21.04 0.21 -5.04
C SER A 267 -19.54 0.53 -4.90
N ARG A 268 -18.70 -0.02 -5.76
CA ARG A 268 -17.25 0.25 -5.77
C ARG A 268 -16.92 1.69 -6.12
N ALA A 269 -17.61 2.25 -7.12
CA ALA A 269 -17.43 3.66 -7.50
C ALA A 269 -17.81 4.58 -6.33
N LEU A 270 -18.98 4.37 -5.72
CA LEU A 270 -19.45 5.14 -4.58
C LEU A 270 -18.55 4.98 -3.35
N LEU A 271 -18.11 3.75 -3.03
CA LEU A 271 -17.20 3.48 -1.92
C LEU A 271 -15.87 4.23 -2.09
N ASN A 272 -15.26 4.18 -3.27
CA ASN A 272 -14.03 4.91 -3.55
C ASN A 272 -14.19 6.43 -3.38
N LEU A 273 -15.29 6.99 -3.87
CA LEU A 273 -15.59 8.42 -3.74
C LEU A 273 -15.82 8.80 -2.27
N THR A 274 -16.59 7.98 -1.53
CA THR A 274 -16.92 8.22 -0.12
C THR A 274 -15.68 8.11 0.77
N CYS A 275 -14.81 7.12 0.55
CA CYS A 275 -13.53 7.01 1.25
C CYS A 275 -12.63 8.23 0.99
N ASN A 276 -12.60 8.73 -0.25
CA ASN A 276 -11.84 9.95 -0.57
C ASN A 276 -12.46 11.17 0.14
N ALA A 277 -13.77 11.32 0.13
CA ALA A 277 -14.47 12.40 0.82
C ALA A 277 -14.15 12.41 2.32
N LEU A 278 -14.27 11.26 3.01
CA LEU A 278 -13.92 11.12 4.42
C LEU A 278 -12.43 11.39 4.68
N LYS A 279 -11.55 11.00 3.76
CA LYS A 279 -10.11 11.24 3.88
C LYS A 279 -9.77 12.72 3.88
N PHE A 280 -10.40 13.51 3.02
CA PHE A 280 -10.08 14.93 2.81
C PHE A 280 -10.98 15.89 3.60
N THR A 281 -11.92 15.37 4.39
CA THR A 281 -12.73 16.13 5.33
C THR A 281 -12.15 16.00 6.73
N GLU A 282 -11.91 17.14 7.39
CA GLU A 282 -11.47 17.18 8.78
C GLU A 282 -12.66 17.38 9.74
N HIS A 283 -13.58 18.22 9.35
CA HIS A 283 -14.79 18.55 10.13
C HIS A 283 -15.99 18.70 9.21
N GLY A 284 -17.15 18.30 9.69
CA GLY A 284 -18.41 18.42 8.96
C GLY A 284 -18.99 17.07 8.55
N PHE A 285 -19.38 16.92 7.30
CA PHE A 285 -20.11 15.74 6.85
C PHE A 285 -19.74 15.31 5.42
N VAL A 286 -20.09 14.08 5.10
CA VAL A 286 -20.10 13.53 3.74
C VAL A 286 -21.53 13.13 3.39
N GLU A 287 -22.01 13.53 2.21
CA GLU A 287 -23.34 13.16 1.71
C GLU A 287 -23.18 12.24 0.49
N VAL A 288 -23.87 11.09 0.51
CA VAL A 288 -23.99 10.17 -0.62
C VAL A 288 -25.44 10.20 -1.08
N ALA A 289 -25.68 10.63 -2.30
CA ALA A 289 -27.03 10.84 -2.81
C ALA A 289 -27.25 10.13 -4.14
N ALA A 290 -28.49 9.70 -4.36
CA ALA A 290 -29.00 9.23 -5.64
C ALA A 290 -30.32 9.98 -5.95
N VAL A 291 -30.38 10.62 -7.10
CA VAL A 291 -31.54 11.41 -7.55
C VAL A 291 -31.97 10.93 -8.90
N ALA A 292 -33.22 10.47 -9.02
CA ALA A 292 -33.81 10.18 -10.32
C ALA A 292 -34.00 11.51 -11.09
N THR A 293 -33.35 11.65 -12.22
CA THR A 293 -33.43 12.84 -13.08
C THR A 293 -34.56 12.71 -14.10
N ASP A 294 -34.84 11.46 -14.48
CA ASP A 294 -35.98 11.08 -15.30
C ASP A 294 -36.32 9.59 -15.05
N ASP A 295 -37.19 8.99 -15.89
CA ASP A 295 -37.64 7.60 -15.71
C ASP A 295 -36.53 6.56 -15.84
N ILE A 296 -35.45 6.90 -16.57
CA ILE A 296 -34.37 5.98 -16.91
C ILE A 296 -33.07 6.36 -16.19
N HIS A 297 -32.82 7.65 -15.96
CA HIS A 297 -31.54 8.11 -15.48
C HIS A 297 -31.56 8.41 -13.99
N VAL A 298 -30.48 8.02 -13.32
CA VAL A 298 -30.22 8.35 -11.91
C VAL A 298 -28.86 9.03 -11.82
N GLU A 299 -28.85 10.21 -11.22
CA GLU A 299 -27.61 10.90 -10.83
C GLU A 299 -27.16 10.41 -9.46
N PHE A 300 -25.93 9.94 -9.37
CA PHE A 300 -25.25 9.63 -8.12
C PHE A 300 -24.24 10.71 -7.79
N SER A 301 -24.20 11.12 -6.52
CA SER A 301 -23.22 12.11 -6.08
C SER A 301 -22.67 11.78 -4.70
N VAL A 302 -21.38 12.11 -4.52
CA VAL A 302 -20.72 12.12 -3.20
C VAL A 302 -20.20 13.53 -3.00
N ARG A 303 -20.69 14.19 -1.95
CA ARG A 303 -20.33 15.56 -1.56
C ARG A 303 -19.66 15.55 -0.20
N ASP A 304 -18.57 16.28 -0.08
CA ASP A 304 -17.89 16.53 1.18
C ASP A 304 -17.88 18.03 1.55
N THR A 305 -17.59 18.32 2.80
CA THR A 305 -17.38 19.68 3.33
C THR A 305 -15.90 19.97 3.60
N GLY A 306 -15.00 19.27 2.90
CA GLY A 306 -13.56 19.41 3.06
C GLY A 306 -12.96 20.66 2.42
N ALA A 307 -11.65 20.70 2.31
CA ALA A 307 -10.91 21.89 1.84
C ALA A 307 -11.09 22.20 0.34
N GLY A 308 -11.81 21.36 -0.41
CA GLY A 308 -11.91 21.45 -1.87
C GLY A 308 -10.64 20.99 -2.59
N ILE A 309 -10.63 21.16 -3.91
CA ILE A 309 -9.53 20.76 -4.78
C ILE A 309 -8.94 22.03 -5.43
N ASP A 310 -7.60 22.14 -5.41
CA ASP A 310 -6.89 23.20 -6.10
C ASP A 310 -7.22 23.15 -7.61
N PRO A 311 -7.62 24.28 -8.24
CA PRO A 311 -7.90 24.33 -9.67
C PRO A 311 -6.76 23.81 -10.56
N GLN A 312 -5.51 24.00 -10.15
CA GLN A 312 -4.34 23.48 -10.87
C GLN A 312 -4.22 21.95 -10.78
N ALA A 313 -4.80 21.33 -9.72
CA ALA A 313 -4.81 19.89 -9.53
C ALA A 313 -5.93 19.19 -10.33
N LEU A 314 -7.00 19.90 -10.74
CA LEU A 314 -8.14 19.33 -11.48
C LEU A 314 -7.72 18.64 -12.78
N ASN A 315 -6.83 19.26 -13.58
CA ASN A 315 -6.34 18.71 -14.83
C ASN A 315 -5.53 17.40 -14.66
N ARG A 316 -5.12 17.10 -13.43
CA ARG A 316 -4.28 15.95 -13.09
C ARG A 316 -4.98 14.97 -12.16
N LEU A 317 -6.22 15.24 -11.81
CA LEU A 317 -6.99 14.54 -10.79
C LEU A 317 -7.13 13.04 -11.07
N TYR A 318 -7.24 12.67 -12.32
CA TYR A 318 -7.42 11.29 -12.78
C TYR A 318 -6.13 10.59 -13.22
N GLN A 319 -4.96 11.24 -13.03
CA GLN A 319 -3.68 10.60 -13.35
C GLN A 319 -3.34 9.56 -12.27
N PRO A 320 -3.09 8.29 -12.65
CA PRO A 320 -2.73 7.23 -11.71
C PRO A 320 -1.43 7.57 -10.96
N PHE A 321 -1.29 7.07 -9.74
CA PHE A 321 -0.08 7.18 -8.91
C PHE A 321 0.35 8.59 -8.49
N ARG A 322 -0.45 9.62 -8.67
CA ARG A 322 -0.14 10.95 -8.17
C ARG A 322 -0.67 11.16 -6.76
N ARG A 323 0.25 11.51 -5.86
CA ARG A 323 -0.06 11.91 -4.48
C ARG A 323 -0.25 13.43 -4.43
N SER A 324 -1.37 13.89 -3.87
CA SER A 324 -1.49 15.28 -3.42
C SER A 324 -0.58 15.45 -2.19
N ARG A 325 0.35 16.42 -2.21
CA ARG A 325 1.16 16.80 -1.05
C ARG A 325 0.26 17.56 -0.05
N GLY A 326 -0.53 16.83 0.70
CA GLY A 326 -1.27 17.34 1.85
C GLY A 326 -0.45 17.19 3.13
N ARG A 327 -0.50 18.20 3.96
CA ARG A 327 0.18 18.41 5.24
C ARG A 327 -0.45 17.57 6.36
N MET A 328 -0.45 16.24 6.33
CA MET A 328 -0.76 15.46 7.52
C MET A 328 -0.13 14.08 7.48
N GLY A 329 0.76 13.84 8.45
CA GLY A 329 1.14 12.51 8.87
C GLY A 329 -0.10 11.85 9.49
N PHE A 330 -0.42 10.74 9.02
CA PHE A 330 -1.04 9.52 9.50
C PHE A 330 -1.89 8.85 8.41
N THR A 331 -1.36 7.71 7.93
CA THR A 331 -2.00 6.41 7.72
C THR A 331 -3.30 6.34 6.91
N PHE A 332 -3.31 6.69 5.69
CA PHE A 332 -3.93 5.99 4.55
C PHE A 332 -3.38 6.70 3.32
N SER A 333 -2.15 6.39 3.01
CA SER A 333 -1.47 6.83 1.79
C SER A 333 -2.24 6.28 0.59
N GLY A 334 -3.23 7.03 0.10
CA GLY A 334 -3.94 6.67 -1.13
C GLY A 334 -2.93 6.60 -2.27
N THR A 335 -2.92 5.51 -3.01
CA THR A 335 -2.04 5.26 -4.16
C THR A 335 -2.28 6.21 -5.33
N GLY A 336 -3.26 7.10 -5.25
CA GLY A 336 -3.70 7.92 -6.39
C GLY A 336 -4.40 7.12 -7.49
N LEU A 337 -4.76 5.86 -7.23
CA LEU A 337 -5.46 4.99 -8.19
C LEU A 337 -6.99 5.10 -8.09
N GLY A 338 -7.53 5.40 -6.92
CA GLY A 338 -8.98 5.35 -6.66
C GLY A 338 -9.80 6.16 -7.65
N LEU A 339 -9.46 7.45 -7.88
CA LEU A 339 -10.19 8.30 -8.81
C LEU A 339 -10.04 7.88 -10.29
N ALA A 340 -8.85 7.41 -10.68
CA ALA A 340 -8.63 6.88 -12.02
C ALA A 340 -9.51 5.65 -12.30
N ILE A 341 -9.65 4.77 -11.32
CA ILE A 341 -10.49 3.57 -11.40
C ILE A 341 -11.96 3.95 -11.34
N THR A 342 -12.35 4.86 -10.45
CA THR A 342 -13.74 5.35 -10.41
C THR A 342 -14.16 5.92 -11.77
N ARG A 343 -13.29 6.70 -12.42
CA ARG A 343 -13.55 7.21 -13.77
C ARG A 343 -13.74 6.09 -14.78
N LYS A 344 -12.90 5.03 -14.73
CA LYS A 344 -13.04 3.87 -15.61
C LYS A 344 -14.33 3.07 -15.33
N LEU A 345 -14.68 2.85 -14.05
CA LEU A 345 -15.92 2.18 -13.65
C LEU A 345 -17.14 2.94 -14.16
N VAL A 346 -17.17 4.25 -13.93
CA VAL A 346 -18.27 5.13 -14.39
C VAL A 346 -18.36 5.13 -15.92
N SER A 347 -17.22 5.20 -16.61
CA SER A 347 -17.18 5.13 -18.08
C SER A 347 -17.65 3.76 -18.60
N ALA A 348 -17.30 2.66 -17.93
CA ALA A 348 -17.76 1.31 -18.29
C ALA A 348 -19.26 1.11 -18.07
N MET A 349 -19.86 1.88 -17.13
CA MET A 349 -21.31 1.97 -16.92
C MET A 349 -22.00 2.95 -17.92
N GLY A 350 -21.28 3.49 -18.90
CA GLY A 350 -21.82 4.39 -19.93
C GLY A 350 -21.97 5.85 -19.49
N ALA A 351 -21.28 6.27 -18.43
CA ALA A 351 -21.38 7.61 -17.86
C ALA A 351 -20.04 8.34 -17.81
N GLU A 352 -20.05 9.63 -17.46
CA GLU A 352 -18.86 10.45 -17.23
C GLU A 352 -18.81 10.94 -15.79
N LEU A 353 -17.66 10.72 -15.13
CA LEU A 353 -17.43 11.24 -13.77
C LEU A 353 -17.09 12.72 -13.84
N GLN A 354 -17.90 13.53 -13.20
CA GLN A 354 -17.79 14.97 -13.10
C GLN A 354 -17.39 15.39 -11.69
N VAL A 355 -16.83 16.60 -11.56
CA VAL A 355 -16.41 17.18 -10.28
C VAL A 355 -16.72 18.65 -10.21
N GLU A 356 -17.32 19.06 -9.10
CA GLU A 356 -17.49 20.44 -8.66
C GLU A 356 -16.74 20.64 -7.37
N THR A 357 -16.05 21.75 -7.23
CA THR A 357 -15.25 21.99 -6.01
C THR A 357 -15.13 23.48 -5.70
N GLY A 358 -15.02 23.80 -4.42
CA GLY A 358 -14.81 25.16 -3.96
C GLY A 358 -14.24 25.16 -2.55
N ALA A 359 -13.32 26.10 -2.28
CA ALA A 359 -12.61 26.20 -1.00
C ALA A 359 -13.53 26.45 0.22
N THR A 360 -14.74 26.94 -0.02
CA THR A 360 -15.70 27.30 1.06
C THR A 360 -16.76 26.25 1.35
N TRP A 361 -16.96 25.26 0.45
CA TRP A 361 -18.05 24.29 0.57
C TRP A 361 -17.65 22.84 0.32
N GLY A 362 -16.37 22.61 -0.10
CA GLY A 362 -15.84 21.27 -0.28
C GLY A 362 -15.83 20.78 -1.73
N THR A 363 -16.04 19.48 -1.93
CA THR A 363 -16.03 18.82 -3.24
C THR A 363 -17.27 17.99 -3.45
N ARG A 364 -17.80 17.94 -4.67
CA ARG A 364 -18.85 17.07 -5.12
C ARG A 364 -18.41 16.33 -6.36
N PHE A 365 -18.30 15.00 -6.28
CA PHE A 365 -18.18 14.12 -7.44
C PHE A 365 -19.56 13.60 -7.80
N PHE A 366 -19.88 13.58 -9.09
CA PHE A 366 -21.17 13.10 -9.54
C PHE A 366 -21.10 12.50 -10.95
N PHE A 367 -22.06 11.63 -11.26
CA PHE A 367 -22.23 11.02 -12.57
C PHE A 367 -23.68 10.58 -12.74
N GLN A 368 -24.14 10.58 -13.98
CA GLN A 368 -25.50 10.18 -14.33
C GLN A 368 -25.44 8.91 -15.19
N ILE A 369 -26.15 7.87 -14.77
CA ILE A 369 -26.21 6.59 -15.48
C ILE A 369 -27.64 6.20 -15.84
N ALA A 370 -27.80 5.47 -16.95
CA ALA A 370 -29.06 4.88 -17.34
C ALA A 370 -29.35 3.63 -16.50
N LEU A 371 -30.35 3.72 -15.64
CA LEU A 371 -30.82 2.66 -14.76
C LEU A 371 -32.36 2.55 -14.91
N PRO A 372 -32.85 1.83 -15.90
CA PRO A 372 -34.29 1.65 -16.07
C PRO A 372 -34.91 1.01 -14.82
N ALA A 373 -36.14 1.41 -14.51
CA ALA A 373 -36.91 0.79 -13.41
C ALA A 373 -37.11 -0.70 -13.69
N ALA A 374 -36.91 -1.54 -12.67
CA ALA A 374 -37.32 -2.93 -12.79
C ALA A 374 -38.85 -2.98 -12.84
N GLN A 375 -39.40 -3.60 -13.87
CA GLN A 375 -40.84 -3.85 -13.93
C GLN A 375 -41.17 -4.91 -12.87
N ASP A 376 -42.12 -4.56 -11.99
CA ASP A 376 -42.73 -5.55 -11.10
C ASP A 376 -43.40 -6.63 -11.95
N HIS A 377 -42.87 -7.83 -11.88
CA HIS A 377 -43.50 -9.03 -12.45
C HIS A 377 -44.28 -9.76 -11.38
#